data_17a33d8a25458ef978ce8b86db416e89
#
_entry.id   17a33d8a25458ef978ce8b86db416e89
#
_cell.length_a   1.000
_cell.length_b   1.000
_cell.length_c   1.000
_cell.angle_alpha   90.00
_cell.angle_beta   90.00
_cell.angle_gamma   90.00
#
_symmetry.space_group_name_H-M   'P 1'
#
loop_
_entity.id
_entity.type
_entity.pdbx_description
1 polymer ?
#
loop_
_entity_poly.entity_id
_entity_poly.type
_entity_poly.pdbx_seq_one_letter_code
_entity_poly.pdbx_strand_id
1 'polypeptide(L)'
;SEYESLSDAENKISYKDVTISEDNDLLKDFAKDTYEIVAKFKPSEKTKKVGFRLRKNQNDTEYTDVIYDLENEKLSIDRSKSGKIISQEFKKINEQSNVKKNEDGSVELHIYVDKASVEVFSSNNTAAGANQIFPTPTSLGASVLVEGDPVKADIDIYPMKSIWTDKEELTDVESVGSMQNENQILYAGDSVELSAYVFPISMDQTITWDVTEGKDVVSIKESDGKAVVTALKSGKAISCSLTFITTSSTV
;
A
#
# COMPACT_ATOMS: atom_id res chain seq x y z
N SER A 1 2.51 35.35 -0.96
CA SER A 1 1.93 34.26 -1.76
C SER A 1 1.38 33.23 -0.80
N GLU A 2 0.08 33.11 -0.75
CA GLU A 2 -0.60 32.05 -0.01
C GLU A 2 -0.31 30.75 -0.78
N TYR A 3 0.45 29.85 -0.17
CA TYR A 3 0.56 28.49 -0.66
C TYR A 3 -0.79 27.81 -0.38
N GLU A 4 -1.56 27.53 -1.41
CA GLU A 4 -2.74 26.69 -1.26
C GLU A 4 -2.28 25.31 -0.77
N SER A 5 -2.90 24.83 0.31
CA SER A 5 -2.68 23.47 0.78
C SER A 5 -3.14 22.48 -0.28
N LEU A 6 -2.32 21.47 -0.56
CA LEU A 6 -2.70 20.37 -1.44
C LEU A 6 -3.73 19.45 -0.80
N SER A 7 -3.90 19.52 0.53
CA SER A 7 -4.89 18.73 1.26
C SER A 7 -6.30 19.17 0.91
N ASP A 8 -7.13 18.24 0.47
CA ASP A 8 -8.54 18.48 0.15
C ASP A 8 -9.39 18.46 1.41
N ALA A 9 -9.56 19.64 2.03
CA ALA A 9 -10.33 19.77 3.25
C ALA A 9 -11.85 19.56 3.06
N GLU A 10 -12.36 19.71 1.84
CA GLU A 10 -13.79 19.54 1.54
C GLU A 10 -14.19 18.06 1.51
N ASN A 11 -13.29 17.20 1.04
CA ASN A 11 -13.47 15.75 0.95
C ASN A 11 -12.79 15.00 2.09
N LYS A 12 -12.51 15.68 3.19
CA LYS A 12 -11.90 15.08 4.38
C LYS A 12 -12.78 13.99 4.99
N ILE A 13 -12.16 12.86 5.34
CA ILE A 13 -12.76 11.82 6.17
C ILE A 13 -12.33 12.09 7.63
N SER A 14 -13.29 12.17 8.55
CA SER A 14 -13.02 12.54 9.94
C SER A 14 -13.69 11.60 10.93
N TYR A 15 -12.89 11.09 11.87
CA TYR A 15 -13.33 10.30 13.00
C TYR A 15 -12.93 11.04 14.27
N LYS A 16 -13.87 11.29 15.18
CA LYS A 16 -13.62 12.02 16.43
C LYS A 16 -14.01 11.20 17.64
N ASP A 17 -13.13 11.14 18.63
CA ASP A 17 -13.28 10.39 19.88
C ASP A 17 -13.73 8.94 19.69
N VAL A 18 -13.30 8.31 18.59
CA VAL A 18 -13.63 6.90 18.29
C VAL A 18 -12.79 5.97 19.12
N THR A 19 -13.40 4.86 19.57
CA THR A 19 -12.66 3.77 20.23
C THR A 19 -12.30 2.72 19.20
N ILE A 20 -11.01 2.42 19.08
CA ILE A 20 -10.46 1.50 18.10
C ILE A 20 -9.81 0.33 18.81
N SER A 21 -10.25 -0.89 18.46
CA SER A 21 -9.67 -2.16 18.93
C SER A 21 -8.79 -2.79 17.84
N GLU A 22 -8.11 -3.89 18.18
CA GLU A 22 -7.27 -4.64 17.27
C GLU A 22 -8.05 -5.13 16.02
N ASP A 23 -9.28 -5.60 16.21
CA ASP A 23 -10.15 -6.12 15.13
C ASP A 23 -11.07 -5.05 14.51
N ASN A 24 -10.59 -3.82 14.37
CA ASN A 24 -11.39 -2.76 13.78
C ASN A 24 -11.45 -2.84 12.24
N ASP A 25 -12.56 -2.35 11.70
CA ASP A 25 -12.80 -2.19 10.27
C ASP A 25 -13.02 -0.72 9.85
N LEU A 26 -12.50 0.23 10.62
CA LEU A 26 -12.76 1.66 10.49
C LEU A 26 -12.49 2.18 9.08
N LEU A 27 -11.47 1.68 8.42
CA LEU A 27 -11.05 2.10 7.07
C LEU A 27 -11.31 1.02 6.00
N LYS A 28 -12.26 0.10 6.21
CA LYS A 28 -12.54 -1.02 5.28
C LYS A 28 -12.87 -0.59 3.85
N ASP A 29 -13.54 0.56 3.70
CA ASP A 29 -13.97 1.09 2.40
C ASP A 29 -13.01 2.18 1.87
N PHE A 30 -11.87 2.38 2.53
CA PHE A 30 -10.88 3.36 2.10
C PHE A 30 -10.11 2.86 0.89
N ALA A 31 -10.05 3.70 -0.16
CA ALA A 31 -9.36 3.38 -1.40
C ALA A 31 -8.75 4.65 -2.03
N LYS A 32 -7.52 4.98 -1.63
CA LYS A 32 -6.75 6.13 -2.15
C LYS A 32 -5.27 5.78 -2.27
N ASP A 33 -4.58 6.42 -3.22
CA ASP A 33 -3.13 6.27 -3.41
C ASP A 33 -2.32 7.49 -2.92
N THR A 34 -2.98 8.65 -2.76
CA THR A 34 -2.34 9.91 -2.36
C THR A 34 -3.21 10.63 -1.34
N TYR A 35 -2.73 10.73 -0.10
CA TYR A 35 -3.47 11.30 1.02
C TYR A 35 -2.57 11.68 2.19
N GLU A 36 -3.10 12.54 3.06
CA GLU A 36 -2.52 12.94 4.34
C GLU A 36 -3.37 12.37 5.47
N ILE A 37 -2.73 11.84 6.51
CA ILE A 37 -3.38 11.40 7.75
C ILE A 37 -2.86 12.27 8.90
N VAL A 38 -3.78 12.85 9.66
CA VAL A 38 -3.48 13.49 10.95
C VAL A 38 -4.23 12.71 12.03
N ALA A 39 -3.50 12.01 12.86
CA ALA A 39 -4.08 11.15 13.89
C ALA A 39 -3.54 11.47 15.27
N LYS A 40 -4.42 11.51 16.27
CA LYS A 40 -4.06 11.63 17.68
C LYS A 40 -4.68 10.45 18.44
N PHE A 41 -3.82 9.59 18.97
CA PHE A 41 -4.19 8.44 19.79
C PHE A 41 -4.04 8.79 21.27
N LYS A 42 -4.99 8.34 22.09
CA LYS A 42 -4.99 8.46 23.56
C LYS A 42 -4.87 7.05 24.16
N PRO A 43 -3.64 6.48 24.22
CA PRO A 43 -3.44 5.10 24.66
C PRO A 43 -3.65 4.94 26.18
N SER A 44 -4.04 3.71 26.59
CA SER A 44 -3.97 3.27 27.99
C SER A 44 -2.56 2.75 28.31
N GLU A 45 -2.34 2.39 29.58
CA GLU A 45 -1.07 1.76 30.00
C GLU A 45 -0.83 0.38 29.36
N LYS A 46 -1.91 -0.29 28.89
CA LYS A 46 -1.86 -1.62 28.26
C LYS A 46 -1.93 -1.58 26.75
N THR A 47 -2.11 -0.41 26.14
CA THR A 47 -1.96 -0.24 24.70
C THR A 47 -0.49 -0.38 24.35
N LYS A 48 -0.14 -1.30 23.46
CA LYS A 48 1.25 -1.61 23.12
C LYS A 48 1.71 -0.88 21.86
N LYS A 49 0.87 -0.90 20.81
CA LYS A 49 1.20 -0.26 19.52
C LYS A 49 -0.02 0.43 18.94
N VAL A 50 0.24 1.51 18.22
CA VAL A 50 -0.74 2.23 17.41
C VAL A 50 -0.10 2.62 16.08
N GLY A 51 -0.91 2.70 15.03
CA GLY A 51 -0.39 3.11 13.73
C GLY A 51 -1.35 2.82 12.58
N PHE A 52 -0.77 2.66 11.41
CA PHE A 52 -1.53 2.45 10.17
C PHE A 52 -0.84 1.43 9.28
N ARG A 53 -1.65 0.61 8.62
CA ARG A 53 -1.29 -0.18 7.46
C ARG A 53 -1.75 0.57 6.22
N LEU A 54 -0.86 0.87 5.31
CA LEU A 54 -1.04 1.78 4.19
C LEU A 54 -0.78 1.07 2.87
N ARG A 55 -1.41 1.53 1.79
CA ARG A 55 -1.25 0.98 0.45
C ARG A 55 -1.38 -0.55 0.45
N LYS A 56 -2.40 -1.04 1.16
CA LYS A 56 -2.65 -2.47 1.26
C LYS A 56 -3.54 -2.99 0.12
N ASN A 57 -3.28 -4.22 -0.31
CA ASN A 57 -4.19 -4.96 -1.17
C ASN A 57 -5.30 -5.63 -0.34
N GLN A 58 -6.31 -6.19 -1.03
CA GLN A 58 -7.47 -6.81 -0.39
C GLN A 58 -7.11 -7.99 0.53
N ASN A 59 -6.06 -8.74 0.19
CA ASN A 59 -5.67 -9.97 0.89
C ASN A 59 -4.60 -9.75 1.98
N ASP A 60 -4.25 -8.50 2.30
CA ASP A 60 -3.19 -8.13 3.26
C ASP A 60 -1.84 -8.83 3.00
N THR A 61 -1.52 -9.09 1.73
CA THR A 61 -0.22 -9.65 1.30
C THR A 61 0.77 -8.59 0.83
N GLU A 62 0.28 -7.41 0.50
CA GLU A 62 1.05 -6.23 0.13
C GLU A 62 0.60 -5.03 0.96
N TYR A 63 1.52 -4.36 1.64
CA TYR A 63 1.27 -3.20 2.48
C TYR A 63 2.56 -2.54 2.98
N THR A 64 2.42 -1.34 3.54
CA THR A 64 3.45 -0.64 4.32
C THR A 64 2.88 -0.29 5.69
N ASP A 65 3.56 -0.71 6.76
CA ASP A 65 3.12 -0.40 8.12
C ASP A 65 3.91 0.78 8.70
N VAL A 66 3.18 1.74 9.27
CA VAL A 66 3.72 2.83 10.09
C VAL A 66 3.25 2.59 11.53
N ILE A 67 4.18 2.31 12.43
CA ILE A 67 3.86 1.88 13.80
C ILE A 67 4.61 2.73 14.82
N TYR A 68 3.89 3.18 15.84
CA TYR A 68 4.43 3.68 17.07
C TYR A 68 4.32 2.57 18.15
N ASP A 69 5.45 2.08 18.62
CA ASP A 69 5.58 1.13 19.71
C ASP A 69 5.69 1.90 21.03
N LEU A 70 4.64 1.82 21.85
CA LEU A 70 4.53 2.57 23.10
C LEU A 70 5.46 2.04 24.19
N GLU A 71 5.74 0.73 24.18
CA GLU A 71 6.59 0.09 25.19
C GLU A 71 8.07 0.44 24.96
N ASN A 72 8.49 0.44 23.70
CA ASN A 72 9.88 0.68 23.32
C ASN A 72 10.15 2.13 22.89
N GLU A 73 9.13 3.00 22.87
CA GLU A 73 9.20 4.39 22.41
C GLU A 73 9.86 4.49 21.01
N LYS A 74 9.34 3.70 20.07
CA LYS A 74 9.87 3.59 18.73
C LYS A 74 8.83 3.95 17.67
N LEU A 75 9.27 4.72 16.69
CA LEU A 75 8.52 4.97 15.46
C LEU A 75 9.18 4.20 14.31
N SER A 76 8.40 3.43 13.57
CA SER A 76 8.93 2.63 12.46
C SER A 76 8.09 2.72 11.20
N ILE A 77 8.76 2.58 10.05
CA ILE A 77 8.15 2.30 8.75
C ILE A 77 8.67 0.94 8.29
N ASP A 78 7.78 -0.05 8.21
CA ASP A 78 8.08 -1.37 7.64
C ASP A 78 7.52 -1.46 6.23
N ARG A 79 8.41 -1.47 5.26
CA ARG A 79 8.11 -1.61 3.83
C ARG A 79 8.50 -2.97 3.25
N SER A 80 8.75 -3.95 4.09
CA SER A 80 9.19 -5.28 3.66
C SER A 80 8.19 -6.02 2.78
N LYS A 81 6.92 -5.57 2.81
CA LYS A 81 5.81 -6.08 1.99
C LYS A 81 5.17 -4.98 1.12
N SER A 82 5.87 -3.90 0.82
CA SER A 82 5.31 -2.73 0.14
C SER A 82 5.27 -2.84 -1.40
N GLY A 83 5.14 -4.04 -1.94
CA GLY A 83 5.10 -4.30 -3.38
C GLY A 83 6.46 -4.73 -3.94
N LYS A 84 6.96 -4.09 -5.00
CA LYS A 84 8.22 -4.47 -5.63
C LYS A 84 9.40 -4.24 -4.69
N ILE A 85 10.11 -5.31 -4.38
CA ILE A 85 11.31 -5.29 -3.55
C ILE A 85 12.54 -5.26 -4.45
N ILE A 86 13.27 -4.14 -4.43
CA ILE A 86 14.41 -3.91 -5.33
C ILE A 86 15.73 -4.43 -4.80
N SER A 87 15.84 -4.70 -3.51
CA SER A 87 17.04 -5.27 -2.86
C SER A 87 16.72 -5.81 -1.46
N GLN A 88 17.64 -6.57 -0.86
CA GLN A 88 17.50 -6.99 0.55
C GLN A 88 17.57 -5.80 1.53
N GLU A 89 18.40 -4.80 1.22
CA GLU A 89 18.49 -3.58 2.03
C GLU A 89 17.15 -2.81 2.03
N PHE A 90 16.40 -2.89 0.93
CA PHE A 90 15.07 -2.27 0.84
C PHE A 90 14.09 -2.80 1.88
N LYS A 91 14.23 -4.06 2.31
CA LYS A 91 13.36 -4.67 3.33
C LYS A 91 13.69 -4.24 4.76
N LYS A 92 14.78 -3.53 4.98
CA LYS A 92 15.12 -3.09 6.33
C LYS A 92 14.08 -2.10 6.84
N ILE A 93 13.66 -2.33 8.08
CA ILE A 93 12.74 -1.43 8.79
C ILE A 93 13.48 -0.11 9.04
N ASN A 94 12.84 1.00 8.70
CA ASN A 94 13.28 2.32 9.08
C ASN A 94 12.74 2.61 10.48
N GLU A 95 13.60 2.66 11.47
CA GLU A 95 13.23 2.76 12.88
C GLU A 95 13.94 3.93 13.56
N GLN A 96 13.16 4.71 14.30
CA GLN A 96 13.64 5.73 15.23
C GLN A 96 13.33 5.31 16.66
N SER A 97 14.33 5.37 17.52
CA SER A 97 14.20 5.10 18.96
C SER A 97 14.14 6.41 19.77
N ASN A 98 13.67 6.31 21.01
CA ASN A 98 13.46 7.42 21.94
C ASN A 98 12.44 8.47 21.45
N VAL A 99 11.47 8.04 20.68
CA VAL A 99 10.34 8.88 20.26
C VAL A 99 9.36 8.99 21.42
N LYS A 100 9.29 10.15 22.03
CA LYS A 100 8.46 10.37 23.22
C LYS A 100 7.00 10.62 22.87
N LYS A 101 6.08 10.16 23.72
CA LYS A 101 4.70 10.61 23.72
C LYS A 101 4.63 12.10 24.01
N ASN A 102 3.53 12.73 23.64
CA ASN A 102 3.23 14.10 24.04
C ASN A 102 3.09 14.21 25.57
N GLU A 103 3.18 15.43 26.11
CA GLU A 103 3.06 15.69 27.56
C GLU A 103 1.74 15.19 28.15
N ASP A 104 0.66 15.19 27.36
CA ASP A 104 -0.66 14.67 27.74
C ASP A 104 -0.77 13.13 27.62
N GLY A 105 0.31 12.44 27.32
CA GLY A 105 0.38 10.99 27.12
C GLY A 105 -0.12 10.51 25.77
N SER A 106 -0.58 11.41 24.91
CA SER A 106 -1.04 11.06 23.57
C SER A 106 0.12 10.76 22.60
N VAL A 107 -0.21 10.06 21.52
CA VAL A 107 0.66 9.86 20.37
C VAL A 107 0.03 10.53 19.16
N GLU A 108 0.78 11.42 18.51
CA GLU A 108 0.36 12.03 17.25
C GLU A 108 1.19 11.46 16.10
N LEU A 109 0.50 11.06 15.04
CA LEU A 109 1.09 10.64 13.78
C LEU A 109 0.55 11.53 12.68
N HIS A 110 1.45 12.21 11.98
CA HIS A 110 1.16 12.97 10.78
C HIS A 110 1.85 12.25 9.61
N ILE A 111 1.06 11.68 8.71
CA ILE A 111 1.55 10.78 7.66
C ILE A 111 1.16 11.35 6.31
N TYR A 112 2.12 11.41 5.40
CA TYR A 112 1.91 11.65 3.99
C TYR A 112 2.13 10.37 3.21
N VAL A 113 1.16 10.02 2.37
CA VAL A 113 1.22 8.87 1.46
C VAL A 113 1.11 9.39 0.05
N ASP A 114 2.08 9.03 -0.77
CA ASP A 114 2.05 9.24 -2.20
C ASP A 114 2.19 7.90 -2.93
N LYS A 115 2.07 7.92 -4.24
CA LYS A 115 2.15 6.72 -5.11
C LYS A 115 3.39 5.88 -4.84
N ALA A 116 4.51 6.53 -4.51
CA ALA A 116 5.82 5.89 -4.35
C ALA A 116 6.55 6.27 -3.06
N SER A 117 5.88 6.90 -2.09
CA SER A 117 6.51 7.27 -0.81
C SER A 117 5.54 7.25 0.37
N VAL A 118 6.10 7.04 1.56
CA VAL A 118 5.45 7.24 2.84
C VAL A 118 6.38 8.07 3.72
N GLU A 119 5.83 9.14 4.28
CA GLU A 119 6.52 9.99 5.23
C GLU A 119 5.70 10.07 6.52
N VAL A 120 6.35 10.06 7.68
CA VAL A 120 5.69 10.16 8.97
C VAL A 120 6.42 11.13 9.87
N PHE A 121 5.65 11.93 10.59
CA PHE A 121 6.11 12.84 11.64
C PHE A 121 5.36 12.52 12.93
N SER A 122 6.04 12.63 14.07
CA SER A 122 5.48 12.38 15.39
C SER A 122 6.14 13.29 16.44
N SER A 123 5.60 13.32 17.66
CA SER A 123 6.16 14.04 18.81
C SER A 123 6.43 15.52 18.49
N ASN A 124 5.43 16.26 18.05
CA ASN A 124 5.57 17.65 17.62
C ASN A 124 6.66 17.86 16.55
N ASN A 125 6.77 16.94 15.60
CA ASN A 125 7.76 16.91 14.51
C ASN A 125 9.23 16.75 14.98
N THR A 126 9.46 16.22 16.19
CA THR A 126 10.82 15.90 16.66
C THR A 126 11.29 14.54 16.16
N ALA A 127 10.37 13.68 15.69
CA ALA A 127 10.65 12.42 15.06
C ALA A 127 10.07 12.40 13.63
N ALA A 128 10.85 11.94 12.67
CA ALA A 128 10.44 11.86 11.28
C ALA A 128 11.04 10.63 10.58
N GLY A 129 10.29 10.00 9.73
CA GLY A 129 10.72 8.91 8.85
C GLY A 129 10.20 9.10 7.45
N ALA A 130 10.99 8.71 6.45
CA ALA A 130 10.59 8.74 5.05
C ALA A 130 11.11 7.50 4.32
N ASN A 131 10.27 6.88 3.52
CA ASN A 131 10.63 5.71 2.74
C ASN A 131 10.01 5.75 1.35
N GLN A 132 10.80 5.40 0.35
CA GLN A 132 10.30 5.06 -0.96
C GLN A 132 9.64 3.67 -0.91
N ILE A 133 8.51 3.51 -1.60
CA ILE A 133 7.75 2.27 -1.72
C ILE A 133 7.38 2.04 -3.19
N PHE A 134 7.07 0.79 -3.57
CA PHE A 134 6.66 0.45 -4.93
C PHE A 134 5.44 -0.48 -4.90
N PRO A 135 4.30 -0.02 -4.34
CA PRO A 135 3.10 -0.83 -4.27
C PRO A 135 2.51 -1.05 -5.65
N THR A 136 1.78 -2.14 -5.81
CA THR A 136 0.89 -2.32 -6.96
C THR A 136 -0.09 -1.14 -7.00
N PRO A 137 -0.31 -0.48 -8.14
CA PRO A 137 -1.19 0.68 -8.23
C PRO A 137 -2.61 0.44 -7.70
N THR A 138 -3.10 -0.80 -7.76
CA THR A 138 -4.41 -1.22 -7.23
C THR A 138 -4.42 -1.45 -5.71
N SER A 139 -3.28 -1.42 -5.02
CA SER A 139 -3.19 -1.50 -3.56
C SER A 139 -3.51 -0.13 -2.96
N LEU A 140 -4.80 0.15 -2.80
CA LEU A 140 -5.34 1.46 -2.40
C LEU A 140 -5.87 1.47 -0.96
N GLY A 141 -5.94 0.33 -0.28
CA GLY A 141 -6.53 0.18 1.03
C GLY A 141 -5.66 0.71 2.17
N ALA A 142 -6.30 0.95 3.31
CA ALA A 142 -5.64 1.25 4.58
C ALA A 142 -6.38 0.58 5.74
N SER A 143 -5.68 0.45 6.87
CA SER A 143 -6.26 0.01 8.15
C SER A 143 -5.61 0.75 9.31
N VAL A 144 -6.35 0.96 10.40
CA VAL A 144 -5.77 1.42 11.66
C VAL A 144 -5.25 0.20 12.41
N LEU A 145 -4.02 0.27 12.90
CA LEU A 145 -3.38 -0.78 13.69
C LEU A 145 -3.40 -0.41 15.17
N VAL A 146 -3.88 -1.34 15.99
CA VAL A 146 -3.85 -1.26 17.45
C VAL A 146 -3.43 -2.63 17.97
N GLU A 147 -2.51 -2.65 18.93
CA GLU A 147 -2.13 -3.86 19.67
C GLU A 147 -2.27 -3.61 21.17
N GLY A 148 -2.89 -4.54 21.89
CA GLY A 148 -3.21 -4.43 23.32
C GLY A 148 -4.59 -3.85 23.58
N ASP A 149 -4.72 -3.00 24.60
CA ASP A 149 -6.01 -2.38 24.94
C ASP A 149 -6.52 -1.46 23.82
N PRO A 150 -7.85 -1.37 23.63
CA PRO A 150 -8.46 -0.41 22.72
C PRO A 150 -7.99 1.03 23.02
N VAL A 151 -7.90 1.83 21.97
CA VAL A 151 -7.44 3.21 22.07
C VAL A 151 -8.50 4.19 21.59
N LYS A 152 -8.65 5.32 22.26
CA LYS A 152 -9.42 6.43 21.75
C LYS A 152 -8.58 7.24 20.78
N ALA A 153 -9.18 7.65 19.67
CA ALA A 153 -8.46 8.40 18.66
C ALA A 153 -9.33 9.47 17.98
N ASP A 154 -8.63 10.53 17.56
CA ASP A 154 -9.11 11.49 16.56
C ASP A 154 -8.29 11.26 15.30
N ILE A 155 -8.94 11.02 14.16
CA ILE A 155 -8.28 10.76 12.87
C ILE A 155 -8.93 11.61 11.79
N ASP A 156 -8.13 12.42 11.12
CA ASP A 156 -8.52 13.15 9.92
C ASP A 156 -7.68 12.63 8.74
N ILE A 157 -8.35 12.30 7.64
CA ILE A 157 -7.70 11.87 6.39
C ILE A 157 -8.10 12.83 5.29
N TYR A 158 -7.12 13.44 4.66
CA TYR A 158 -7.29 14.41 3.58
C TYR A 158 -6.83 13.79 2.27
N PRO A 159 -7.72 13.59 1.28
CA PRO A 159 -7.26 13.35 -0.08
C PRO A 159 -6.35 14.49 -0.54
N MET A 160 -5.33 14.18 -1.33
CA MET A 160 -4.44 15.20 -1.86
C MET A 160 -4.88 15.62 -3.25
N LYS A 161 -4.91 16.93 -3.49
CA LYS A 161 -5.17 17.50 -4.82
C LYS A 161 -3.96 17.27 -5.72
N SER A 162 -4.20 16.96 -6.99
CA SER A 162 -3.13 16.91 -7.98
C SER A 162 -2.64 18.32 -8.29
N ILE A 163 -1.32 18.52 -8.35
CA ILE A 163 -0.72 19.74 -8.87
C ILE A 163 -0.78 19.80 -10.41
N TRP A 164 -1.08 18.68 -11.06
CA TRP A 164 -1.24 18.60 -12.50
C TRP A 164 -2.70 18.87 -12.86
N THR A 165 -3.00 20.06 -13.35
CA THR A 165 -4.38 20.53 -13.62
C THR A 165 -4.95 20.10 -14.97
N ASP A 166 -4.12 19.62 -15.88
CA ASP A 166 -4.51 19.37 -17.27
C ASP A 166 -4.46 17.87 -17.64
N LYS A 167 -4.86 16.99 -16.73
CA LYS A 167 -5.03 15.59 -17.13
C LYS A 167 -6.39 15.42 -17.79
N GLU A 168 -6.38 15.20 -19.09
CA GLU A 168 -7.51 14.57 -19.76
C GLU A 168 -7.80 13.24 -19.02
N GLU A 169 -9.06 13.03 -18.69
CA GLU A 169 -9.47 11.76 -18.10
C GLU A 169 -9.26 10.68 -19.15
N LEU A 170 -8.31 9.80 -18.92
CA LEU A 170 -8.01 8.71 -19.85
C LEU A 170 -9.19 7.74 -19.84
N THR A 171 -9.84 7.58 -20.98
CA THR A 171 -11.01 6.73 -21.15
C THR A 171 -10.70 5.36 -21.71
N ASP A 172 -9.48 5.17 -22.20
CA ASP A 172 -9.02 3.92 -22.81
C ASP A 172 -7.80 3.35 -22.07
N VAL A 173 -7.60 2.04 -22.23
CA VAL A 173 -6.41 1.38 -21.71
C VAL A 173 -5.18 1.85 -22.48
N GLU A 174 -4.22 2.43 -21.75
CA GLU A 174 -2.95 2.87 -22.34
C GLU A 174 -1.86 1.81 -22.29
N SER A 175 -1.80 1.08 -21.18
CA SER A 175 -0.74 0.09 -20.98
C SER A 175 -1.10 -0.95 -19.91
N VAL A 176 -0.30 -2.01 -19.88
CA VAL A 176 -0.28 -3.02 -18.82
C VAL A 176 1.11 -3.07 -18.24
N GLY A 177 1.19 -2.98 -16.94
CA GLY A 177 2.42 -3.11 -16.20
C GLY A 177 2.54 -4.43 -15.47
N SER A 178 3.76 -4.91 -15.28
CA SER A 178 4.06 -6.06 -14.43
C SER A 178 4.88 -5.63 -13.21
N MET A 179 4.58 -6.22 -12.06
CA MET A 179 5.36 -5.99 -10.83
C MET A 179 6.68 -6.79 -10.81
N GLN A 180 6.81 -7.79 -11.65
CA GLN A 180 7.99 -8.63 -11.74
C GLN A 180 8.95 -8.14 -12.82
N ASN A 181 10.21 -8.59 -12.74
CA ASN A 181 11.17 -8.36 -13.81
C ASN A 181 10.74 -9.11 -15.08
N GLU A 182 11.03 -8.54 -16.24
CA GLU A 182 10.68 -9.13 -17.55
C GLU A 182 11.25 -10.52 -17.76
N ASN A 183 12.45 -10.79 -17.20
CA ASN A 183 13.12 -12.08 -17.31
C ASN A 183 13.17 -12.75 -15.94
N GLN A 184 12.61 -13.94 -15.84
CA GLN A 184 12.66 -14.81 -14.66
C GLN A 184 13.50 -16.06 -14.97
N ILE A 185 14.34 -16.46 -14.02
CA ILE A 185 15.10 -17.72 -14.10
C ILE A 185 14.57 -18.62 -13.00
N LEU A 186 14.00 -19.76 -13.40
CA LEU A 186 13.45 -20.77 -12.50
C LEU A 186 14.14 -22.10 -12.74
N TYR A 187 14.39 -22.85 -11.68
CA TYR A 187 14.78 -24.25 -11.78
C TYR A 187 13.53 -25.13 -11.88
N ALA A 188 13.66 -26.32 -12.48
CA ALA A 188 12.54 -27.26 -12.57
C ALA A 188 11.98 -27.56 -11.16
N GLY A 189 10.67 -27.36 -10.99
CA GLY A 189 9.97 -27.45 -9.71
C GLY A 189 9.78 -26.11 -8.98
N ASP A 190 10.51 -25.07 -9.35
CA ASP A 190 10.30 -23.73 -8.77
C ASP A 190 9.06 -23.07 -9.33
N SER A 191 8.50 -22.17 -8.53
CA SER A 191 7.35 -21.36 -8.92
C SER A 191 7.60 -19.88 -8.66
N VAL A 192 7.01 -19.02 -9.50
CA VAL A 192 6.96 -17.57 -9.31
C VAL A 192 5.53 -17.08 -9.42
N GLU A 193 5.14 -16.18 -8.52
CA GLU A 193 3.88 -15.47 -8.64
C GLU A 193 4.09 -14.23 -9.51
N LEU A 194 3.27 -14.09 -10.54
CA LEU A 194 3.22 -12.93 -11.43
C LEU A 194 1.97 -12.12 -11.13
N SER A 195 2.12 -10.81 -11.10
CA SER A 195 1.02 -9.86 -11.00
C SER A 195 1.18 -8.74 -12.03
N ALA A 196 0.07 -8.25 -12.53
CA ALA A 196 0.04 -7.16 -13.47
C ALA A 196 -1.09 -6.18 -13.13
N TYR A 197 -1.09 -5.04 -13.74
CA TYR A 197 -2.10 -4.01 -13.59
C TYR A 197 -2.35 -3.30 -14.93
N VAL A 198 -3.59 -2.83 -15.11
CA VAL A 198 -4.01 -2.04 -16.26
C VAL A 198 -3.87 -0.56 -15.94
N PHE A 199 -3.38 0.25 -16.87
CA PHE A 199 -3.31 1.70 -16.71
C PHE A 199 -4.19 2.39 -17.77
N PRO A 200 -4.99 3.41 -17.40
CA PRO A 200 -5.19 3.98 -16.04
C PRO A 200 -5.83 3.00 -15.06
N ILE A 201 -5.55 3.20 -13.76
CA ILE A 201 -6.04 2.33 -12.67
C ILE A 201 -7.56 2.30 -12.54
N SER A 202 -8.25 3.35 -13.04
CA SER A 202 -9.70 3.43 -13.09
C SER A 202 -10.35 2.44 -14.07
N MET A 203 -9.55 1.86 -14.99
CA MET A 203 -10.02 0.86 -15.93
C MET A 203 -10.26 -0.49 -15.27
N ASP A 204 -11.02 -1.36 -15.95
CA ASP A 204 -11.19 -2.76 -15.54
C ASP A 204 -9.83 -3.44 -15.41
N GLN A 205 -9.57 -4.01 -14.24
CA GLN A 205 -8.33 -4.69 -13.89
C GLN A 205 -8.37 -6.19 -14.16
N THR A 206 -9.36 -6.68 -14.92
CA THR A 206 -9.46 -8.09 -15.28
C THR A 206 -8.34 -8.46 -16.24
N ILE A 207 -7.48 -9.38 -15.83
CA ILE A 207 -6.30 -9.83 -16.58
C ILE A 207 -6.36 -11.35 -16.69
N THR A 208 -6.20 -11.86 -17.91
CA THR A 208 -6.01 -13.29 -18.17
C THR A 208 -4.59 -13.57 -18.60
N TRP A 209 -4.09 -14.72 -18.21
CA TRP A 209 -2.72 -15.13 -18.46
C TRP A 209 -2.66 -16.33 -19.40
N ASP A 210 -1.80 -16.30 -20.40
CA ASP A 210 -1.53 -17.46 -21.26
C ASP A 210 -0.02 -17.61 -21.54
N VAL A 211 0.41 -18.83 -21.78
CA VAL A 211 1.77 -19.14 -22.24
C VAL A 211 1.75 -19.23 -23.75
N THR A 212 2.40 -18.31 -24.44
CA THR A 212 2.43 -18.30 -25.91
C THR A 212 3.41 -19.32 -26.47
N GLU A 213 4.57 -19.47 -25.83
CA GLU A 213 5.60 -20.44 -26.21
C GLU A 213 6.12 -21.20 -24.98
N GLY A 214 6.44 -22.47 -25.12
CA GLY A 214 6.95 -23.29 -24.02
C GLY A 214 5.86 -23.83 -23.09
N LYS A 215 4.66 -24.09 -23.60
CA LYS A 215 3.53 -24.67 -22.83
C LYS A 215 3.85 -26.02 -22.17
N ASP A 216 4.86 -26.71 -22.66
CA ASP A 216 5.37 -27.97 -22.10
C ASP A 216 6.53 -27.77 -21.10
N VAL A 217 7.03 -26.54 -20.97
CA VAL A 217 8.13 -26.16 -20.07
C VAL A 217 7.61 -25.57 -18.77
N VAL A 218 6.48 -24.87 -18.80
CA VAL A 218 5.86 -24.26 -17.63
C VAL A 218 4.37 -24.58 -17.57
N SER A 219 3.82 -24.55 -16.34
CA SER A 219 2.36 -24.49 -16.12
C SER A 219 1.98 -23.17 -15.50
N ILE A 220 0.78 -22.67 -15.80
CA ILE A 220 0.17 -21.50 -15.19
C ILE A 220 -1.07 -21.91 -14.40
N LYS A 221 -1.20 -21.34 -13.21
CA LYS A 221 -2.41 -21.38 -12.40
C LYS A 221 -2.81 -19.96 -12.04
N GLU A 222 -3.99 -19.54 -12.47
CA GLU A 222 -4.54 -18.24 -12.14
C GLU A 222 -5.30 -18.27 -10.81
N SER A 223 -5.17 -17.20 -10.02
CA SER A 223 -5.94 -16.96 -8.82
C SER A 223 -5.95 -15.46 -8.51
N ASP A 224 -7.13 -14.87 -8.35
CA ASP A 224 -7.32 -13.47 -7.92
C ASP A 224 -6.56 -12.43 -8.77
N GLY A 225 -6.57 -12.59 -10.10
CA GLY A 225 -5.88 -11.69 -11.04
C GLY A 225 -4.35 -11.84 -11.08
N LYS A 226 -3.82 -12.84 -10.35
CA LYS A 226 -2.41 -13.23 -10.37
C LYS A 226 -2.23 -14.55 -11.08
N ALA A 227 -1.01 -14.84 -11.54
CA ALA A 227 -0.64 -16.12 -12.09
C ALA A 227 0.52 -16.74 -11.32
N VAL A 228 0.39 -17.99 -10.94
CA VAL A 228 1.52 -18.79 -10.44
C VAL A 228 2.07 -19.60 -11.60
N VAL A 229 3.29 -19.29 -12.01
CA VAL A 229 4.02 -19.99 -13.07
C VAL A 229 4.98 -20.98 -12.43
N THR A 230 4.85 -22.27 -12.76
CA THR A 230 5.72 -23.34 -12.26
C THR A 230 6.56 -23.90 -13.40
N ALA A 231 7.87 -23.99 -13.23
CA ALA A 231 8.78 -24.62 -14.17
C ALA A 231 8.64 -26.15 -14.08
N LEU A 232 8.30 -26.80 -15.18
CA LEU A 232 8.09 -28.25 -15.24
C LEU A 232 9.39 -29.01 -15.61
N LYS A 233 10.22 -28.41 -16.45
CA LYS A 233 11.49 -28.98 -16.93
C LYS A 233 12.42 -27.89 -17.44
N SER A 234 13.67 -28.25 -17.74
CA SER A 234 14.61 -27.36 -18.40
C SER A 234 14.10 -26.96 -19.79
N GLY A 235 14.18 -25.68 -20.11
CA GLY A 235 13.76 -25.12 -21.39
C GLY A 235 13.64 -23.61 -21.31
N LYS A 236 13.19 -23.01 -22.41
CA LYS A 236 12.87 -21.60 -22.50
C LYS A 236 11.36 -21.47 -22.73
N ALA A 237 10.65 -20.84 -21.82
CA ALA A 237 9.30 -20.38 -22.06
C ALA A 237 9.38 -18.87 -22.37
N ILE A 238 8.76 -18.44 -23.45
CA ILE A 238 8.73 -17.04 -23.85
C ILE A 238 7.31 -16.54 -23.63
N SER A 239 7.24 -15.49 -22.83
CA SER A 239 6.15 -14.57 -22.53
C SER A 239 4.77 -15.14 -22.20
N CYS A 240 4.25 -14.72 -21.07
CA CYS A 240 2.82 -14.62 -20.84
C CYS A 240 2.30 -13.43 -21.65
N SER A 241 1.39 -13.64 -22.60
CA SER A 241 0.68 -12.55 -23.24
C SER A 241 -0.52 -12.18 -22.38
N LEU A 242 -0.75 -10.90 -22.20
CA LEU A 242 -1.94 -10.36 -21.56
C LEU A 242 -2.98 -10.13 -22.64
N THR A 243 -4.11 -10.83 -22.57
CA THR A 243 -5.24 -10.57 -23.46
C THR A 243 -6.27 -9.77 -22.68
N PHE A 244 -6.60 -8.58 -23.19
CA PHE A 244 -7.68 -7.76 -22.65
C PHE A 244 -9.02 -8.23 -23.20
N ILE A 245 -9.98 -8.42 -22.31
CA ILE A 245 -11.38 -8.46 -22.68
C ILE A 245 -11.99 -7.15 -22.21
N THR A 246 -11.98 -6.14 -23.06
CA THR A 246 -12.80 -4.94 -22.83
C THR A 246 -14.24 -5.33 -23.12
N THR A 247 -15.04 -5.58 -22.11
CA THR A 247 -16.50 -5.52 -22.25
C THR A 247 -16.88 -4.05 -22.30
N SER A 248 -16.99 -3.50 -23.51
CA SER A 248 -17.67 -2.22 -23.71
C SER A 248 -19.14 -2.42 -23.36
N SER A 249 -19.53 -2.02 -22.16
CA SER A 249 -20.94 -1.81 -21.85
C SER A 249 -21.36 -0.51 -22.52
N THR A 250 -21.94 -0.62 -23.70
CA THR A 250 -22.77 0.43 -24.29
C THR A 250 -24.00 0.59 -23.40
N VAL A 251 -24.13 1.77 -22.78
CA VAL A 251 -25.39 2.27 -22.23
C VAL A 251 -26.03 3.16 -23.27
#